data_a530e889193a019f37af11b2b7e805fa
#
_entry.id   a530e889193a019f37af11b2b7e805fa
#
_cell.length_a   1.000
_cell.length_b   1.000
_cell.length_c   1.000
_cell.angle_alpha   90.00
_cell.angle_beta   90.00
_cell.angle_gamma   90.00
#
_symmetry.space_group_name_H-M   'P 1'
#
loop_
_entity.id
_entity.type
_entity.pdbx_description
1 polymer ?
#
loop_
_entity_poly.entity_id
_entity_poly.type
_entity_poly.pdbx_seq_one_letter_code
_entity_poly.pdbx_strand_id
1 'polypeptide(L)'
;MLTRKQHELVCFIYDKLAETGVSPSFEEMKEALDLKSKSGVHRLISALEERGFIRRLPNRARALEVVKMPERGDVPKSVSTSNVVELPKREAPAPAPANDVLEIPLHGRIAAGQPIEALEGQSSLAVPAALLGPGEHYALEVSGDSMVEAGILDGDYALIRRADVARPGDIVVALIDDAEATLKYFRNEGNMVRLDPANRAYEPQRYSPAQVRIQGRLAGLLRRY
;
A
#
# COMPACT_ATOMS: atom_id res chain seq x y z
N MET A 1 -3.83 9.13 -29.90
CA MET A 1 -2.44 9.04 -30.42
C MET A 1 -1.53 9.91 -29.56
N LEU A 2 -0.34 9.44 -29.22
CA LEU A 2 0.69 10.22 -28.54
C LEU A 2 1.42 11.11 -29.56
N THR A 3 1.87 12.28 -29.12
CA THR A 3 2.83 13.07 -29.92
C THR A 3 4.21 12.40 -29.85
N ARG A 4 5.07 12.71 -30.84
CA ARG A 4 6.43 12.16 -30.88
C ARG A 4 7.19 12.36 -29.57
N LYS A 5 7.13 13.55 -28.97
CA LYS A 5 7.78 13.86 -27.68
C LYS A 5 7.18 13.13 -26.49
N GLN A 6 5.87 12.86 -26.51
CA GLN A 6 5.21 12.04 -25.49
C GLN A 6 5.65 10.57 -25.59
N HIS A 7 5.75 10.06 -26.80
CA HIS A 7 6.25 8.71 -27.07
C HIS A 7 7.70 8.54 -26.60
N GLU A 8 8.59 9.47 -27.01
CA GLU A 8 9.99 9.49 -26.59
C GLU A 8 10.13 9.52 -25.06
N LEU A 9 9.29 10.30 -24.36
CA LEU A 9 9.32 10.40 -22.90
C LEU A 9 8.91 9.09 -22.20
N VAL A 10 7.84 8.44 -22.65
CA VAL A 10 7.40 7.17 -22.06
C VAL A 10 8.46 6.09 -22.23
N CYS A 11 9.05 5.96 -23.41
CA CYS A 11 10.13 5.00 -23.69
C CYS A 11 11.35 5.28 -22.79
N PHE A 12 11.77 6.54 -22.68
CA PHE A 12 12.91 6.91 -21.82
C PHE A 12 12.67 6.60 -20.34
N ILE A 13 11.46 6.88 -19.81
CA ILE A 13 11.11 6.54 -18.43
C ILE A 13 11.12 5.03 -18.23
N TYR A 14 10.58 4.28 -19.19
CA TYR A 14 10.55 2.82 -19.12
C TYR A 14 11.95 2.20 -19.11
N ASP A 15 12.81 2.63 -20.04
CA ASP A 15 14.19 2.13 -20.16
C ASP A 15 14.99 2.44 -18.88
N LYS A 16 14.86 3.64 -18.32
CA LYS A 16 15.52 4.01 -17.06
C LYS A 16 15.03 3.21 -15.86
N LEU A 17 13.72 2.98 -15.77
CA LEU A 17 13.15 2.12 -14.73
C LEU A 17 13.64 0.67 -14.83
N ALA A 18 13.79 0.15 -16.05
CA ALA A 18 14.32 -1.20 -16.29
C ALA A 18 15.81 -1.32 -15.95
N GLU A 19 16.62 -0.28 -16.22
CA GLU A 19 18.05 -0.27 -15.93
C GLU A 19 18.39 -0.05 -14.46
N THR A 20 17.74 0.90 -13.82
CA THR A 20 18.14 1.41 -12.49
C THR A 20 17.13 1.13 -11.38
N GLY A 21 15.91 0.70 -11.73
CA GLY A 21 14.80 0.55 -10.79
C GLY A 21 14.27 1.88 -10.23
N VAL A 22 14.81 3.02 -10.70
CA VAL A 22 14.45 4.36 -10.22
C VAL A 22 13.98 5.23 -11.39
N SER A 23 12.88 5.96 -11.17
CA SER A 23 12.38 6.90 -12.18
C SER A 23 13.38 8.04 -12.43
N PRO A 24 13.60 8.43 -13.70
CA PRO A 24 14.50 9.53 -14.03
C PRO A 24 14.04 10.86 -13.45
N SER A 25 14.99 11.75 -13.17
CA SER A 25 14.72 13.10 -12.70
C SER A 25 14.20 13.99 -13.84
N PHE A 26 13.54 15.11 -13.48
CA PHE A 26 13.09 16.10 -14.48
C PHE A 26 14.23 16.69 -15.29
N GLU A 27 15.45 16.75 -14.73
CA GLU A 27 16.64 17.20 -15.46
C GLU A 27 17.06 16.19 -16.52
N GLU A 28 17.18 14.92 -16.15
CA GLU A 28 17.49 13.83 -17.07
C GLU A 28 16.45 13.70 -18.18
N MET A 29 15.15 13.85 -17.86
CA MET A 29 14.09 13.85 -18.87
C MET A 29 14.18 15.07 -19.81
N LYS A 30 14.54 16.23 -19.27
CA LYS A 30 14.74 17.46 -20.05
C LYS A 30 15.88 17.28 -21.06
N GLU A 31 17.01 16.76 -20.57
CA GLU A 31 18.20 16.51 -21.40
C GLU A 31 17.95 15.45 -22.48
N ALA A 32 17.34 14.32 -22.09
CA ALA A 32 17.04 13.22 -23.01
C ALA A 32 16.08 13.62 -24.15
N LEU A 33 15.18 14.56 -23.90
CA LEU A 33 14.21 15.04 -24.88
C LEU A 33 14.63 16.35 -25.58
N ASP A 34 15.80 16.90 -25.27
CA ASP A 34 16.27 18.20 -25.75
C ASP A 34 15.23 19.31 -25.56
N LEU A 35 14.75 19.44 -24.33
CA LEU A 35 13.76 20.44 -23.95
C LEU A 35 14.43 21.66 -23.30
N LYS A 36 13.99 22.87 -23.65
CA LYS A 36 14.56 24.11 -23.12
C LYS A 36 14.23 24.38 -21.65
N SER A 37 13.16 23.75 -21.10
CA SER A 37 12.72 24.01 -19.73
C SER A 37 12.11 22.78 -19.06
N LYS A 38 12.22 22.73 -17.71
CA LYS A 38 11.53 21.73 -16.87
C LYS A 38 10.00 21.80 -16.97
N SER A 39 9.45 22.99 -17.27
CA SER A 39 8.01 23.17 -17.49
C SER A 39 7.50 22.40 -18.70
N GLY A 40 8.33 22.20 -19.73
CA GLY A 40 8.03 21.36 -20.87
C GLY A 40 7.87 19.90 -20.48
N VAL A 41 8.77 19.37 -19.63
CA VAL A 41 8.69 18.01 -19.08
C VAL A 41 7.42 17.84 -18.25
N HIS A 42 7.09 18.81 -17.38
CA HIS A 42 5.87 18.79 -16.58
C HIS A 42 4.60 18.65 -17.43
N ARG A 43 4.48 19.45 -18.50
CA ARG A 43 3.33 19.36 -19.41
C ARG A 43 3.21 18.00 -20.10
N LEU A 44 4.34 17.42 -20.51
CA LEU A 44 4.35 16.10 -21.13
C LEU A 44 3.94 15.00 -20.13
N ILE A 45 4.45 15.06 -18.90
CA ILE A 45 4.10 14.12 -17.83
C ILE A 45 2.60 14.22 -17.50
N SER A 46 2.06 15.42 -17.29
CA SER A 46 0.63 15.60 -17.01
C SER A 46 -0.25 15.07 -18.14
N ALA A 47 0.11 15.35 -19.40
CA ALA A 47 -0.63 14.84 -20.54
C ALA A 47 -0.54 13.30 -20.69
N LEU A 48 0.55 12.68 -20.28
CA LEU A 48 0.71 11.22 -20.27
C LEU A 48 -0.05 10.58 -19.11
N GLU A 49 -0.11 11.26 -17.96
CA GLU A 49 -0.88 10.84 -16.78
C GLU A 49 -2.39 10.89 -17.08
N GLU A 50 -2.90 11.99 -17.65
CA GLU A 50 -4.31 12.14 -18.11
C GLU A 50 -4.72 11.06 -19.12
N ARG A 51 -3.79 10.63 -19.97
CA ARG A 51 -4.03 9.57 -20.97
C ARG A 51 -3.77 8.16 -20.44
N GLY A 52 -3.38 8.00 -19.16
CA GLY A 52 -3.17 6.72 -18.52
C GLY A 52 -1.93 5.94 -18.96
N PHE A 53 -0.92 6.62 -19.56
CA PHE A 53 0.36 5.97 -19.92
C PHE A 53 1.32 5.90 -18.76
N ILE A 54 1.28 6.88 -17.86
CA ILE A 54 2.08 6.92 -16.63
C ILE A 54 1.19 7.26 -15.44
N ARG A 55 1.65 6.91 -14.26
CA ARG A 55 1.00 7.23 -12.98
C ARG A 55 2.04 7.70 -11.98
N ARG A 56 1.70 8.73 -11.18
CA ARG A 56 2.51 9.15 -10.04
C ARG A 56 2.17 8.30 -8.82
N LEU A 57 3.20 7.76 -8.20
CA LEU A 57 3.02 7.05 -6.94
C LEU A 57 3.03 8.06 -5.78
N PRO A 58 2.01 8.06 -4.91
CA PRO A 58 1.96 8.95 -3.75
C PRO A 58 3.09 8.60 -2.77
N ASN A 59 3.59 9.61 -2.06
CA ASN A 59 4.59 9.52 -0.98
C ASN A 59 6.03 9.10 -1.38
N ARG A 60 6.39 9.14 -2.65
CA ARG A 60 7.79 9.02 -3.10
C ARG A 60 8.15 10.18 -4.00
N ALA A 61 9.15 10.95 -3.64
CA ALA A 61 9.73 11.95 -4.53
C ALA A 61 10.25 11.23 -5.80
N ARG A 62 9.79 11.65 -6.98
CA ARG A 62 10.18 11.13 -8.31
C ARG A 62 9.65 9.74 -8.67
N ALA A 63 8.61 9.22 -8.05
CA ALA A 63 8.07 7.91 -8.42
C ALA A 63 7.03 8.04 -9.54
N LEU A 64 7.47 7.76 -10.76
CA LEU A 64 6.61 7.56 -11.93
C LEU A 64 6.57 6.07 -12.26
N GLU A 65 5.39 5.56 -12.53
CA GLU A 65 5.14 4.21 -13.00
C GLU A 65 4.63 4.27 -14.44
N VAL A 66 5.17 3.43 -15.32
CA VAL A 66 4.68 3.29 -16.68
C VAL A 66 3.56 2.24 -16.66
N VAL A 67 2.32 2.68 -16.86
CA VAL A 67 1.12 1.84 -16.84
C VAL A 67 0.86 1.21 -18.21
N LYS A 68 1.18 1.94 -19.30
CA LYS A 68 0.93 1.50 -20.66
C LYS A 68 2.07 1.95 -21.58
N MET A 69 2.61 0.98 -22.35
CA MET A 69 3.58 1.31 -23.42
C MET A 69 2.84 1.70 -24.70
N PRO A 70 3.27 2.76 -25.39
CA PRO A 70 2.80 3.02 -26.74
C PRO A 70 3.33 1.94 -27.68
N GLU A 71 2.49 1.50 -28.62
CA GLU A 71 2.94 0.61 -29.68
C GLU A 71 4.10 1.27 -30.44
N ARG A 72 5.22 0.55 -30.56
CA ARG A 72 6.34 0.98 -31.40
C ARG A 72 5.84 0.98 -32.85
N GLY A 73 5.42 2.14 -33.33
CA GLY A 73 5.08 2.35 -34.72
C GLY A 73 6.32 2.16 -35.58
N ASP A 74 6.26 1.20 -36.44
CA ASP A 74 7.26 0.86 -37.44
C ASP A 74 7.64 2.03 -38.34
N VAL A 75 8.96 2.15 -38.57
CA VAL A 75 9.53 2.83 -39.71
C VAL A 75 9.22 1.97 -40.96
N PRO A 76 8.75 2.53 -42.07
CA PRO A 76 8.32 1.72 -43.21
C PRO A 76 9.51 1.08 -43.90
N LYS A 77 9.60 -0.24 -43.88
CA LYS A 77 10.32 -1.02 -44.89
C LYS A 77 9.33 -1.84 -45.68
N SER A 78 9.41 -1.60 -46.96
CA SER A 78 8.65 -2.14 -48.05
C SER A 78 8.67 -3.68 -48.18
N VAL A 79 7.51 -4.21 -48.58
CA VAL A 79 7.27 -5.34 -49.51
C VAL A 79 7.70 -6.74 -49.08
N SER A 80 6.75 -7.61 -48.82
CA SER A 80 6.46 -8.80 -49.66
C SER A 80 5.28 -9.59 -49.15
N THR A 81 4.40 -9.87 -50.10
CA THR A 81 3.28 -10.79 -50.07
C THR A 81 3.66 -12.20 -49.63
N SER A 82 2.89 -12.79 -48.76
CA SER A 82 2.45 -14.19 -48.87
C SER A 82 1.42 -14.60 -47.80
N ASN A 83 0.33 -15.10 -48.25
CA ASN A 83 -0.68 -15.98 -47.67
C ASN A 83 -0.58 -16.25 -46.17
N VAL A 84 -1.41 -15.60 -45.37
CA VAL A 84 -1.72 -16.05 -44.01
C VAL A 84 -3.15 -16.56 -44.01
N VAL A 85 -3.26 -17.88 -43.82
CA VAL A 85 -4.49 -18.56 -43.46
C VAL A 85 -4.96 -17.98 -42.12
N GLU A 86 -6.14 -17.35 -42.09
CA GLU A 86 -6.78 -16.92 -40.84
C GLU A 86 -7.12 -18.17 -40.02
N LEU A 87 -6.31 -18.40 -38.98
CA LEU A 87 -6.69 -19.23 -37.85
C LEU A 87 -7.74 -18.50 -37.02
N PRO A 88 -8.81 -19.18 -36.53
CA PRO A 88 -9.82 -18.52 -35.70
C PRO A 88 -9.14 -17.89 -34.48
N LYS A 89 -9.35 -16.59 -34.34
CA LYS A 89 -8.86 -15.75 -33.22
C LYS A 89 -9.42 -16.34 -31.92
N ARG A 90 -8.59 -17.13 -31.26
CA ARG A 90 -8.88 -17.58 -29.90
C ARG A 90 -8.89 -16.31 -29.06
N GLU A 91 -10.05 -15.86 -28.63
CA GLU A 91 -10.15 -14.81 -27.63
C GLU A 91 -9.27 -15.20 -26.46
N ALA A 92 -8.20 -14.47 -26.25
CA ALA A 92 -7.42 -14.60 -25.01
C ALA A 92 -8.41 -14.32 -23.87
N PRO A 93 -8.50 -15.17 -22.86
CA PRO A 93 -9.32 -14.86 -21.71
C PRO A 93 -8.85 -13.51 -21.18
N ALA A 94 -9.81 -12.61 -20.97
CA ALA A 94 -9.55 -11.33 -20.30
C ALA A 94 -8.66 -11.61 -19.09
N PRO A 95 -7.59 -10.84 -18.85
CA PRO A 95 -6.80 -11.02 -17.65
C PRO A 95 -7.76 -10.95 -16.48
N ALA A 96 -7.92 -12.07 -15.78
CA ALA A 96 -8.63 -12.08 -14.51
C ALA A 96 -8.02 -10.97 -13.65
N PRO A 97 -8.82 -10.17 -12.94
CA PRO A 97 -8.26 -9.20 -12.02
C PRO A 97 -7.29 -9.97 -11.15
N ALA A 98 -6.03 -9.58 -11.16
CA ALA A 98 -5.03 -10.14 -10.28
C ALA A 98 -5.55 -9.89 -8.86
N ASN A 99 -6.18 -10.91 -8.27
CA ASN A 99 -6.46 -10.94 -6.86
C ASN A 99 -5.09 -11.09 -6.19
N ASP A 100 -4.37 -9.98 -6.06
CA ASP A 100 -3.16 -9.94 -5.24
C ASP A 100 -3.61 -10.16 -3.80
N VAL A 101 -3.65 -11.42 -3.42
CA VAL A 101 -3.89 -11.87 -2.04
C VAL A 101 -2.52 -12.03 -1.42
N LEU A 102 -2.28 -11.29 -0.35
CA LEU A 102 -1.08 -11.40 0.45
C LEU A 102 -1.36 -12.25 1.69
N GLU A 103 -0.47 -13.17 1.98
CA GLU A 103 -0.49 -13.88 3.24
C GLU A 103 0.25 -13.07 4.30
N ILE A 104 -0.45 -12.65 5.33
CA ILE A 104 0.14 -11.94 6.48
C ILE A 104 0.14 -12.86 7.71
N PRO A 105 1.17 -12.79 8.57
CA PRO A 105 1.23 -13.61 9.78
C PRO A 105 0.07 -13.27 10.71
N LEU A 106 -0.57 -14.30 11.26
CA LEU A 106 -1.60 -14.18 12.29
C LEU A 106 -0.94 -14.41 13.66
N HIS A 107 -0.76 -13.32 14.40
CA HIS A 107 -0.15 -13.32 15.73
C HIS A 107 -1.22 -13.48 16.83
N GLY A 108 -1.79 -14.67 17.01
CA GLY A 108 -2.63 -15.01 18.15
C GLY A 108 -3.84 -14.10 18.42
N ARG A 109 -4.37 -14.18 19.64
CA ARG A 109 -5.47 -13.36 20.16
C ARG A 109 -4.93 -12.19 20.97
N ILE A 110 -5.45 -10.99 20.74
CA ILE A 110 -5.33 -9.89 21.69
C ILE A 110 -6.49 -10.03 22.68
N ALA A 111 -6.19 -10.50 23.89
CA ALA A 111 -7.11 -10.41 25.02
C ALA A 111 -6.61 -9.31 25.95
N ALA A 112 -7.51 -8.51 26.50
CA ALA A 112 -7.18 -7.68 27.65
C ALA A 112 -6.69 -8.59 28.77
N GLY A 113 -5.40 -8.53 29.11
CA GLY A 113 -4.84 -9.16 30.30
C GLY A 113 -3.97 -10.41 30.16
N GLN A 114 -3.52 -10.77 28.95
CA GLN A 114 -2.51 -11.82 28.81
C GLN A 114 -1.36 -11.38 27.88
N PRO A 115 -0.09 -11.72 28.22
CA PRO A 115 1.04 -11.44 27.36
C PRO A 115 0.80 -12.07 25.99
N ILE A 116 1.16 -11.34 24.93
CA ILE A 116 1.38 -11.98 23.64
C ILE A 116 2.64 -12.84 23.84
N GLU A 117 2.51 -14.04 24.35
CA GLU A 117 3.48 -15.05 24.02
C GLU A 117 3.39 -15.16 22.49
N ALA A 118 4.50 -14.84 21.86
CA ALA A 118 4.70 -15.12 20.46
C ALA A 118 4.49 -16.64 20.29
N LEU A 119 3.22 -17.02 20.09
CA LEU A 119 2.90 -18.23 19.38
C LEU A 119 3.37 -17.94 17.96
N GLU A 120 4.64 -18.16 17.71
CA GLU A 120 5.22 -18.47 16.41
C GLU A 120 4.52 -19.73 15.88
N GLY A 121 3.21 -19.67 15.79
CA GLY A 121 2.34 -20.64 15.18
C GLY A 121 2.07 -20.15 13.76
N GLN A 122 2.63 -20.81 12.84
CA GLN A 122 2.49 -20.93 11.38
C GLN A 122 1.09 -20.65 10.80
N SER A 123 0.28 -19.80 11.39
CA SER A 123 -1.02 -19.40 10.86
C SER A 123 -0.86 -18.11 10.07
N SER A 124 -1.24 -18.12 8.81
CA SER A 124 -1.32 -16.94 7.96
C SER A 124 -2.77 -16.61 7.64
N LEU A 125 -3.03 -15.34 7.39
CA LEU A 125 -4.32 -14.85 6.94
C LEU A 125 -4.16 -14.31 5.52
N ALA A 126 -4.95 -14.85 4.59
CA ALA A 126 -5.00 -14.40 3.22
C ALA A 126 -5.84 -13.12 3.12
N VAL A 127 -5.22 -12.01 2.74
CA VAL A 127 -5.83 -10.67 2.70
C VAL A 127 -5.65 -10.05 1.32
N PRO A 128 -6.71 -9.48 0.71
CA PRO A 128 -6.54 -8.70 -0.50
C PRO A 128 -5.53 -7.56 -0.31
N ALA A 129 -4.52 -7.49 -1.17
CA ALA A 129 -3.46 -6.46 -1.10
C ALA A 129 -4.02 -5.03 -1.09
N ALA A 130 -5.18 -4.81 -1.70
CA ALA A 130 -5.86 -3.53 -1.74
C ALA A 130 -6.30 -3.01 -0.35
N LEU A 131 -6.44 -3.90 0.65
CA LEU A 131 -6.76 -3.53 2.03
C LEU A 131 -5.52 -3.18 2.85
N LEU A 132 -4.35 -3.52 2.33
CA LEU A 132 -3.07 -3.29 2.98
C LEU A 132 -2.37 -2.11 2.30
N GLY A 133 -1.91 -1.15 3.07
CA GLY A 133 -1.05 -0.07 2.58
C GLY A 133 0.41 -0.52 2.49
N PRO A 134 1.35 0.39 2.16
CA PRO A 134 2.78 0.07 2.16
C PRO A 134 3.29 -0.21 3.57
N GLY A 135 4.20 -1.18 3.69
CA GLY A 135 4.86 -1.58 4.95
C GLY A 135 4.54 -3.01 5.36
N GLU A 136 5.11 -3.43 6.47
CA GLU A 136 4.85 -4.74 7.06
C GLU A 136 3.50 -4.77 7.78
N HIS A 137 2.77 -5.86 7.58
CA HIS A 137 1.47 -6.08 8.19
C HIS A 137 1.42 -7.43 8.91
N TYR A 138 0.61 -7.48 9.92
CA TYR A 138 0.22 -8.72 10.60
C TYR A 138 -1.24 -8.65 11.01
N ALA A 139 -1.85 -9.77 11.30
CA ALA A 139 -3.21 -9.86 11.78
C ALA A 139 -3.25 -10.30 13.25
N LEU A 140 -4.29 -9.84 13.94
CA LEU A 140 -4.61 -10.26 15.32
C LEU A 140 -6.09 -10.58 15.39
N GLU A 141 -6.45 -11.66 16.06
CA GLU A 141 -7.85 -11.94 16.41
C GLU A 141 -8.24 -11.10 17.61
N VAL A 142 -9.27 -10.30 17.45
CA VAL A 142 -9.79 -9.43 18.52
C VAL A 142 -10.56 -10.27 19.52
N SER A 143 -10.28 -10.08 20.82
CA SER A 143 -11.04 -10.68 21.91
C SER A 143 -11.59 -9.61 22.83
N GLY A 144 -12.86 -9.72 23.15
CA GLY A 144 -13.56 -8.79 24.02
C GLY A 144 -14.28 -7.65 23.27
N ASP A 145 -14.88 -6.77 24.05
CA ASP A 145 -15.84 -5.76 23.58
C ASP A 145 -15.39 -4.31 23.80
N SER A 146 -14.13 -4.11 24.19
CA SER A 146 -13.64 -2.76 24.54
C SER A 146 -13.61 -1.78 23.38
N MET A 147 -13.80 -2.23 22.13
CA MET A 147 -13.76 -1.43 20.91
C MET A 147 -15.05 -1.52 20.07
N VAL A 148 -16.16 -1.97 20.64
CA VAL A 148 -17.42 -2.21 19.92
C VAL A 148 -18.03 -0.93 19.32
N GLU A 149 -17.91 0.22 19.99
CA GLU A 149 -18.40 1.51 19.46
C GLU A 149 -17.55 2.00 18.26
N ALA A 150 -16.36 1.45 18.05
CA ALA A 150 -15.55 1.65 16.84
C ALA A 150 -15.88 0.63 15.73
N GLY A 151 -16.89 -0.23 15.95
CA GLY A 151 -17.27 -1.28 15.00
C GLY A 151 -16.36 -2.50 15.02
N ILE A 152 -15.45 -2.61 15.99
CA ILE A 152 -14.53 -3.75 16.18
C ILE A 152 -15.14 -4.68 17.20
N LEU A 153 -15.48 -5.90 16.77
CA LEU A 153 -16.21 -6.88 17.59
C LEU A 153 -15.28 -8.05 17.96
N ASP A 154 -15.71 -8.79 18.97
CA ASP A 154 -15.09 -10.06 19.34
C ASP A 154 -15.06 -11.03 18.14
N GLY A 155 -13.91 -11.67 17.89
CA GLY A 155 -13.69 -12.57 16.76
C GLY A 155 -13.33 -11.88 15.43
N ASP A 156 -13.26 -10.56 15.37
CA ASP A 156 -12.74 -9.84 14.20
C ASP A 156 -11.24 -10.08 14.04
N TYR A 157 -10.76 -10.02 12.79
CA TYR A 157 -9.32 -9.96 12.50
C TYR A 157 -8.92 -8.50 12.26
N ALA A 158 -8.15 -7.95 13.19
CA ALA A 158 -7.55 -6.63 13.04
C ALA A 158 -6.28 -6.75 12.17
N LEU A 159 -6.27 -6.05 11.04
CA LEU A 159 -5.11 -5.93 10.17
C LEU A 159 -4.26 -4.77 10.68
N ILE A 160 -3.06 -5.07 11.15
CA ILE A 160 -2.19 -4.11 11.80
C ILE A 160 -0.98 -3.83 10.91
N ARG A 161 -0.72 -2.56 10.63
CA ARG A 161 0.53 -2.13 10.03
C ARG A 161 1.57 -1.88 11.12
N ARG A 162 2.73 -2.55 11.06
CA ARG A 162 3.84 -2.32 11.99
C ARG A 162 4.23 -0.85 12.05
N ALA A 163 4.31 -0.32 13.23
CA ALA A 163 4.78 1.04 13.50
C ALA A 163 5.15 1.16 14.98
N ASP A 164 6.17 1.91 15.26
CA ASP A 164 6.62 2.28 16.61
C ASP A 164 6.11 3.67 17.04
N VAL A 165 5.46 4.38 16.11
CA VAL A 165 4.91 5.72 16.32
C VAL A 165 3.45 5.79 15.88
N ALA A 166 2.63 6.46 16.69
CA ALA A 166 1.22 6.71 16.40
C ALA A 166 0.87 8.20 16.53
N ARG A 167 -0.22 8.59 15.88
CA ARG A 167 -0.80 9.93 15.99
C ARG A 167 -1.99 9.89 16.93
N PRO A 168 -2.29 10.99 17.66
CA PRO A 168 -3.51 11.09 18.44
C PRO A 168 -4.75 10.79 17.59
N GLY A 169 -5.54 9.81 18.02
CA GLY A 169 -6.72 9.33 17.30
C GLY A 169 -6.51 8.05 16.49
N ASP A 170 -5.28 7.61 16.26
CA ASP A 170 -5.04 6.29 15.68
C ASP A 170 -5.54 5.19 16.63
N ILE A 171 -6.07 4.11 16.07
CA ILE A 171 -6.29 2.86 16.80
C ILE A 171 -4.99 2.06 16.73
N VAL A 172 -4.44 1.70 17.88
CA VAL A 172 -3.12 1.10 17.99
C VAL A 172 -3.15 -0.22 18.75
N VAL A 173 -2.21 -1.08 18.42
CA VAL A 173 -1.78 -2.16 19.29
C VAL A 173 -0.68 -1.58 20.18
N ALA A 174 -0.96 -1.48 21.48
CA ALA A 174 -0.03 -1.02 22.48
C ALA A 174 0.35 -2.19 23.41
N LEU A 175 1.65 -2.36 23.64
CA LEU A 175 2.21 -3.26 24.63
C LEU A 175 2.50 -2.45 25.89
N ILE A 176 1.91 -2.86 27.01
CA ILE A 176 2.00 -2.20 28.32
C ILE A 176 2.95 -3.00 29.20
N ASP A 177 3.95 -2.33 29.78
CA ASP A 177 4.98 -2.92 30.67
C ASP A 177 5.63 -4.19 30.10
N ASP A 178 5.75 -4.26 28.74
CA ASP A 178 6.24 -5.42 27.99
C ASP A 178 5.50 -6.74 28.26
N ALA A 179 4.30 -6.67 28.84
CA ALA A 179 3.54 -7.83 29.26
C ALA A 179 2.13 -7.92 28.66
N GLU A 180 1.42 -6.81 28.55
CA GLU A 180 0.02 -6.79 28.12
C GLU A 180 -0.14 -6.05 26.80
N ALA A 181 -0.70 -6.71 25.78
CA ALA A 181 -1.07 -6.06 24.53
C ALA A 181 -2.56 -5.70 24.51
N THR A 182 -2.86 -4.51 24.02
CA THR A 182 -4.23 -4.02 23.93
C THR A 182 -4.47 -3.23 22.66
N LEU A 183 -5.72 -3.25 22.17
CA LEU A 183 -6.18 -2.44 21.04
C LEU A 183 -7.05 -1.30 21.57
N LYS A 184 -6.58 -0.04 21.38
CA LYS A 184 -7.25 1.16 21.90
C LYS A 184 -7.00 2.36 20.99
N TYR A 185 -7.76 3.42 21.16
CA TYR A 185 -7.40 4.72 20.62
C TYR A 185 -6.22 5.30 21.37
N PHE A 186 -5.23 5.77 20.63
CA PHE A 186 -4.05 6.44 21.17
C PHE A 186 -4.31 7.94 21.35
N ARG A 187 -3.94 8.47 22.52
CA ARG A 187 -3.91 9.90 22.83
C ARG A 187 -2.59 10.25 23.50
N ASN A 188 -2.01 11.38 23.11
CA ASN A 188 -0.83 11.93 23.75
C ASN A 188 -1.24 13.14 24.59
N GLU A 189 -1.07 13.04 25.90
CA GLU A 189 -1.33 14.12 26.87
C GLU A 189 -0.04 14.81 27.34
N GLY A 190 1.00 14.81 26.49
CA GLY A 190 2.30 15.42 26.78
C GLY A 190 3.21 14.49 27.59
N ASN A 191 3.07 14.46 28.90
CA ASN A 191 3.84 13.60 29.79
C ASN A 191 3.20 12.22 30.04
N MET A 192 2.00 11.98 29.52
CA MET A 192 1.26 10.73 29.66
C MET A 192 0.75 10.26 28.30
N VAL A 193 0.67 8.94 28.15
CA VAL A 193 -0.05 8.27 27.08
C VAL A 193 -1.41 7.85 27.63
N ARG A 194 -2.48 8.25 26.94
CA ARG A 194 -3.83 7.78 27.26
C ARG A 194 -4.30 6.83 26.18
N LEU A 195 -4.81 5.69 26.61
CA LEU A 195 -5.41 4.66 25.77
C LEU A 195 -6.92 4.64 26.03
N ASP A 196 -7.71 5.08 25.04
CA ASP A 196 -9.15 5.19 25.16
C ASP A 196 -9.83 3.94 24.58
N PRO A 197 -10.71 3.27 25.33
CA PRO A 197 -11.60 2.27 24.78
C PRO A 197 -12.68 2.94 23.90
N ALA A 198 -13.25 2.19 22.98
CA ALA A 198 -14.47 2.54 22.25
C ALA A 198 -15.65 1.73 22.78
N ASN A 199 -15.86 1.82 24.08
CA ASN A 199 -16.97 1.24 24.80
C ASN A 199 -17.13 1.99 26.14
N ARG A 200 -18.30 2.56 26.36
CA ARG A 200 -18.61 3.36 27.57
C ARG A 200 -18.56 2.58 28.89
N ALA A 201 -18.56 1.25 28.81
CA ALA A 201 -18.42 0.41 29.99
C ALA A 201 -16.97 0.37 30.55
N TYR A 202 -16.00 0.90 29.80
CA TYR A 202 -14.59 0.90 30.17
C TYR A 202 -14.05 2.32 30.31
N GLU A 203 -13.21 2.52 31.32
CA GLU A 203 -12.54 3.79 31.57
C GLU A 203 -11.25 3.94 30.74
N PRO A 204 -10.93 5.17 30.28
CA PRO A 204 -9.63 5.46 29.68
C PRO A 204 -8.48 5.19 30.65
N GLN A 205 -7.43 4.55 30.15
CA GLN A 205 -6.23 4.21 30.91
C GLN A 205 -5.09 5.18 30.59
N ARG A 206 -4.35 5.59 31.61
CA ARG A 206 -3.19 6.49 31.48
C ARG A 206 -1.94 5.83 31.99
N TYR A 207 -0.89 5.96 31.20
CA TYR A 207 0.42 5.37 31.45
C TYR A 207 1.53 6.37 31.23
N SER A 208 2.68 6.15 31.85
CA SER A 208 3.89 6.88 31.47
C SER A 208 4.34 6.45 30.07
N PRO A 209 4.98 7.31 29.28
CA PRO A 209 5.48 6.93 27.96
C PRO A 209 6.45 5.74 27.98
N ALA A 210 7.16 5.52 29.09
CA ALA A 210 8.08 4.41 29.26
C ALA A 210 7.38 3.05 29.40
N GLN A 211 6.11 3.06 29.82
CA GLN A 211 5.33 1.83 30.01
C GLN A 211 4.61 1.37 28.74
N VAL A 212 4.53 2.21 27.72
CA VAL A 212 3.74 1.92 26.51
C VAL A 212 4.64 1.86 25.29
N ARG A 213 4.64 0.70 24.63
CA ARG A 213 5.30 0.50 23.35
C ARG A 213 4.26 0.27 22.25
N ILE A 214 4.25 1.13 21.25
CA ILE A 214 3.39 0.93 20.08
C ILE A 214 3.97 -0.19 19.23
N GLN A 215 3.15 -1.19 18.90
CA GLN A 215 3.51 -2.33 18.05
C GLN A 215 3.00 -2.15 16.61
N GLY A 216 1.98 -1.31 16.43
CA GLY A 216 1.40 -1.03 15.14
C GLY A 216 0.11 -0.25 15.21
N ARG A 217 -0.41 0.10 14.04
CA ARG A 217 -1.65 0.85 13.86
C ARG A 217 -2.65 0.04 13.05
N LEU A 218 -3.92 0.15 13.39
CA LEU A 218 -4.99 -0.48 12.63
C LEU A 218 -4.98 0.02 11.18
N ALA A 219 -4.90 -0.89 10.23
CA ALA A 219 -5.00 -0.63 8.80
C ALA A 219 -6.36 -1.02 8.23
N GLY A 220 -6.98 -2.06 8.78
CA GLY A 220 -8.28 -2.56 8.35
C GLY A 220 -8.82 -3.64 9.26
N LEU A 221 -10.02 -4.13 8.94
CA LEU A 221 -10.68 -5.22 9.66
C LEU A 221 -11.19 -6.26 8.66
N LEU A 222 -11.12 -7.53 9.05
CA LEU A 222 -11.81 -8.62 8.38
C LEU A 222 -12.74 -9.31 9.37
N ARG A 223 -13.96 -9.56 8.95
CA ARG A 223 -14.98 -10.29 9.73
C ARG A 223 -15.48 -11.47 8.93
N ARG A 224 -15.57 -12.60 9.59
CA ARG A 224 -16.21 -13.81 9.05
C ARG A 224 -17.57 -13.96 9.70
N TYR A 225 -18.59 -14.20 8.88
CA TYR A 225 -19.99 -14.45 9.30
C TYR A 225 -20.30 -15.93 9.22
#